data_21ea5aa859fd62b648cd8f31ce673c4b
#
_entry.id   21ea5aa859fd62b648cd8f31ce673c4b
#
_cell.length_a   1.000
_cell.length_b   1.000
_cell.length_c   1.000
_cell.angle_alpha   90.00
_cell.angle_beta   90.00
_cell.angle_gamma   90.00
#
_symmetry.space_group_name_H-M   'P 1'
#
loop_
_entity.id
_entity.type
_entity.pdbx_description
1 polymer ?
#
loop_
_entity_poly.entity_id
_entity_poly.type
_entity_poly.pdbx_seq_one_letter_code
_entity_poly.pdbx_strand_id
1 'polypeptide(L)'
;MDLFISASRRLLAGLIISFTLCAFAYAENPNGTYRLVTRTLADGTVLTPPAVHGMGTFKNGVYQLTLFWRTPDGKPASLSRISKWEWSETEVAATPLVFLFDNGSGQPVYEWGGETKRVPVTRQGRRVSHPHPLDPVFMVWDGDKETATIEGVLEDHWERVK
;
A
#
# COMPACT_ATOMS: atom_id res chain seq x y z
N MET A 1 -39.29 39.57 65.38
CA MET A 1 -38.04 40.17 64.90
C MET A 1 -37.16 38.98 64.49
N ASP A 2 -37.45 38.51 63.28
CA ASP A 2 -37.01 37.22 62.78
C ASP A 2 -36.07 37.39 61.59
N LEU A 3 -34.83 36.91 61.75
CA LEU A 3 -33.82 36.91 60.71
C LEU A 3 -34.00 35.65 59.89
N PHE A 4 -34.42 35.76 58.65
CA PHE A 4 -34.42 34.71 57.66
C PHE A 4 -33.07 34.67 56.93
N ILE A 5 -32.29 33.64 57.24
CA ILE A 5 -31.06 33.32 56.52
C ILE A 5 -31.44 32.48 55.29
N SER A 6 -31.38 33.06 54.12
CA SER A 6 -31.56 32.38 52.85
C SER A 6 -30.22 31.73 52.42
N ALA A 7 -30.15 30.42 52.46
CA ALA A 7 -29.02 29.64 51.95
C ALA A 7 -29.16 29.42 50.44
N SER A 8 -28.42 30.19 49.64
CA SER A 8 -28.30 29.97 48.21
C SER A 8 -27.43 28.73 47.92
N ARG A 9 -28.08 27.62 47.55
CA ARG A 9 -27.43 26.46 47.01
C ARG A 9 -27.00 26.78 45.57
N ARG A 10 -25.70 27.03 45.37
CA ARG A 10 -25.11 27.11 44.02
C ARG A 10 -24.87 25.67 43.54
N LEU A 11 -25.72 25.21 42.64
CA LEU A 11 -25.47 23.99 41.83
C LEU A 11 -24.35 24.30 40.86
N LEU A 12 -23.16 23.79 41.13
CA LEU A 12 -22.09 23.69 40.13
C LEU A 12 -22.44 22.52 39.19
N ALA A 13 -23.03 22.85 38.06
CA ALA A 13 -23.14 21.92 36.95
C ALA A 13 -21.74 21.75 36.33
N GLY A 14 -21.06 20.69 36.70
CA GLY A 14 -19.79 20.28 36.08
C GLY A 14 -20.06 19.83 34.65
N LEU A 15 -19.72 20.67 33.68
CA LEU A 15 -19.71 20.32 32.26
C LEU A 15 -18.51 19.39 32.01
N ILE A 16 -18.74 18.09 32.04
CA ILE A 16 -17.74 17.09 31.61
C ILE A 16 -17.71 17.16 30.09
N ILE A 17 -16.76 17.94 29.55
CA ILE A 17 -16.42 17.88 28.12
C ILE A 17 -15.64 16.59 27.92
N SER A 18 -16.35 15.53 27.53
CA SER A 18 -15.73 14.31 27.03
C SER A 18 -15.05 14.62 25.70
N PHE A 19 -13.75 14.96 25.75
CA PHE A 19 -12.90 14.92 24.55
C PHE A 19 -12.79 13.46 24.13
N THR A 20 -13.66 13.03 23.25
CA THR A 20 -13.47 11.80 22.51
C THR A 20 -12.26 12.06 21.61
N LEU A 21 -11.06 11.69 22.07
CA LEU A 21 -9.90 11.56 21.21
C LEU A 21 -10.26 10.48 20.17
N CYS A 22 -10.80 10.91 19.04
CA CYS A 22 -10.74 10.12 17.83
C CYS A 22 -9.26 9.98 17.52
N ALA A 23 -8.64 8.93 18.02
CA ALA A 23 -7.37 8.46 17.51
C ALA A 23 -7.63 8.11 16.05
N PHE A 24 -7.41 9.08 15.16
CA PHE A 24 -7.28 8.80 13.75
C PHE A 24 -6.10 7.81 13.67
N ALA A 25 -6.42 6.53 13.53
CA ALA A 25 -5.43 5.55 13.15
C ALA A 25 -4.92 6.01 11.79
N TYR A 26 -3.81 6.75 11.80
CA TYR A 26 -3.08 7.06 10.58
C TYR A 26 -2.84 5.72 9.91
N ALA A 27 -3.38 5.55 8.71
CA ALA A 27 -3.03 4.40 7.89
C ALA A 27 -1.51 4.45 7.74
N GLU A 28 -0.85 3.48 8.38
CA GLU A 28 0.61 3.42 8.41
C GLU A 28 1.12 3.40 6.97
N ASN A 29 2.20 4.14 6.72
CA ASN A 29 2.97 3.99 5.50
C ASN A 29 3.27 2.49 5.31
N PRO A 30 3.22 1.95 4.08
CA PRO A 30 3.45 0.53 3.81
C PRO A 30 4.90 0.11 4.03
N ASN A 31 5.61 0.71 5.02
CA ASN A 31 6.97 0.32 5.38
C ASN A 31 6.98 -1.15 5.80
N GLY A 32 7.86 -1.93 5.20
CA GLY A 32 7.99 -3.34 5.48
C GLY A 32 8.38 -4.13 4.24
N THR A 33 8.58 -5.42 4.44
CA THR A 33 8.79 -6.38 3.36
C THR A 33 7.53 -7.20 3.16
N TYR A 34 7.12 -7.36 1.93
CA TYR A 34 5.94 -8.13 1.53
C TYR A 34 6.38 -9.26 0.62
N ARG A 35 5.78 -10.42 0.79
CA ARG A 35 5.94 -11.57 -0.11
C ARG A 35 4.66 -11.78 -0.91
N LEU A 36 4.79 -12.16 -2.15
CA LEU A 36 3.67 -12.61 -2.98
C LEU A 36 3.17 -13.97 -2.45
N VAL A 37 1.87 -14.03 -2.21
CA VAL A 37 1.19 -15.28 -1.76
C VAL A 37 0.51 -15.97 -2.92
N THR A 38 -0.28 -15.20 -3.70
CA THR A 38 -1.00 -15.70 -4.86
C THR A 38 -1.03 -14.68 -5.97
N ARG A 39 -1.09 -15.16 -7.22
CA ARG A 39 -1.43 -14.40 -8.42
C ARG A 39 -2.62 -15.05 -9.10
N THR A 40 -3.69 -14.32 -9.30
CA THR A 40 -4.85 -14.77 -10.08
C THR A 40 -4.78 -14.13 -11.47
N LEU A 41 -4.78 -14.93 -12.52
CA LEU A 41 -4.79 -14.47 -13.91
C LEU A 41 -6.23 -14.16 -14.38
N ALA A 42 -6.37 -13.47 -15.51
CA ALA A 42 -7.67 -13.07 -16.07
C ALA A 42 -8.63 -14.26 -16.34
N ASP A 43 -8.09 -15.44 -16.62
CA ASP A 43 -8.86 -16.66 -16.84
C ASP A 43 -9.26 -17.38 -15.54
N GLY A 44 -8.95 -16.80 -14.37
CA GLY A 44 -9.20 -17.35 -13.04
C GLY A 44 -8.14 -18.35 -12.56
N THR A 45 -7.09 -18.61 -13.33
CA THR A 45 -5.97 -19.47 -12.91
C THR A 45 -5.25 -18.83 -11.71
N VAL A 46 -5.10 -19.58 -10.62
CA VAL A 46 -4.39 -19.15 -9.41
C VAL A 46 -3.00 -19.77 -9.39
N LEU A 47 -1.99 -18.91 -9.37
CA LEU A 47 -0.58 -19.28 -9.24
C LEU A 47 -0.11 -19.01 -7.81
N THR A 48 0.68 -19.95 -7.28
CA THR A 48 1.35 -19.86 -5.99
C THR A 48 2.82 -20.24 -6.14
N PRO A 49 3.68 -19.95 -5.16
CA PRO A 49 5.04 -20.51 -5.17
C PRO A 49 5.04 -22.05 -5.29
N PRO A 50 5.89 -22.65 -6.15
CA PRO A 50 7.00 -22.04 -6.89
C PRO A 50 6.66 -21.49 -8.29
N ALA A 51 5.42 -21.52 -8.76
CA ALA A 51 5.06 -21.07 -10.10
C ALA A 51 5.22 -19.53 -10.26
N VAL A 52 5.03 -18.78 -9.19
CA VAL A 52 5.29 -17.34 -9.09
C VAL A 52 5.97 -17.03 -7.75
N HIS A 53 6.94 -16.13 -7.76
CA HIS A 53 7.59 -15.61 -6.56
C HIS A 53 7.67 -14.09 -6.64
N GLY A 54 7.50 -13.41 -5.50
CA GLY A 54 7.64 -11.97 -5.42
C GLY A 54 8.07 -11.51 -4.04
N MET A 55 8.92 -10.50 -4.00
CA MET A 55 9.28 -9.74 -2.81
C MET A 55 9.21 -8.25 -3.13
N GLY A 56 8.50 -7.49 -2.29
CA GLY A 56 8.46 -6.04 -2.32
C GLY A 56 8.93 -5.49 -0.98
N THR A 57 9.80 -4.50 -0.96
CA THR A 57 10.27 -3.85 0.27
C THR A 57 10.12 -2.35 0.18
N PHE A 58 9.38 -1.77 1.11
CA PHE A 58 9.32 -0.32 1.35
C PHE A 58 10.17 0.00 2.58
N LYS A 59 11.22 0.78 2.40
CA LYS A 59 12.10 1.20 3.50
C LYS A 59 12.74 2.54 3.21
N ASN A 60 12.60 3.49 4.15
CA ASN A 60 13.25 4.80 4.07
C ASN A 60 12.97 5.55 2.76
N GLY A 61 11.72 5.51 2.28
CA GLY A 61 11.35 6.17 1.02
C GLY A 61 11.85 5.48 -0.24
N VAL A 62 12.34 4.24 -0.13
CA VAL A 62 12.73 3.42 -1.27
C VAL A 62 11.81 2.21 -1.36
N TYR A 63 11.29 1.96 -2.54
CA TYR A 63 10.60 0.74 -2.89
C TYR A 63 11.47 -0.11 -3.80
N GLN A 64 11.62 -1.36 -3.43
CA GLN A 64 12.28 -2.37 -4.23
C GLN A 64 11.31 -3.53 -4.45
N LEU A 65 11.09 -3.91 -5.70
CA LEU A 65 10.25 -5.03 -6.11
C LEU A 65 11.07 -6.01 -6.92
N THR A 66 10.88 -7.30 -6.66
CA THR A 66 11.38 -8.38 -7.51
C THR A 66 10.29 -9.43 -7.67
N LEU A 67 9.98 -9.79 -8.91
CA LEU A 67 9.01 -10.80 -9.30
C LEU A 67 9.66 -11.80 -10.24
N PHE A 68 9.34 -13.09 -10.07
CA PHE A 68 9.71 -14.18 -10.96
C PHE A 68 8.49 -15.04 -11.24
N TRP A 69 8.30 -15.43 -12.49
CA TRP A 69 7.25 -16.36 -12.89
C TRP A 69 7.68 -17.18 -14.09
N ARG A 70 6.86 -18.15 -14.46
CA ARG A 70 7.00 -18.86 -15.74
C ARG A 70 5.93 -18.36 -16.70
N THR A 71 6.35 -18.12 -17.95
CA THR A 71 5.42 -17.84 -19.06
C THR A 71 4.61 -19.10 -19.37
N PRO A 72 3.50 -19.01 -20.13
CA PRO A 72 2.71 -20.17 -20.53
C PRO A 72 3.51 -21.25 -21.29
N ASP A 73 4.57 -20.86 -22.02
CA ASP A 73 5.51 -21.78 -22.70
C ASP A 73 6.64 -22.27 -21.78
N GLY A 74 6.55 -21.99 -20.46
CA GLY A 74 7.46 -22.52 -19.44
C GLY A 74 8.76 -21.77 -19.27
N LYS A 75 9.02 -20.69 -20.01
CA LYS A 75 10.24 -19.90 -19.90
C LYS A 75 10.26 -19.06 -18.61
N PRO A 76 11.42 -18.84 -18.01
CA PRO A 76 11.55 -17.93 -16.87
C PRO A 76 11.30 -16.48 -17.33
N ALA A 77 10.54 -15.75 -16.53
CA ALA A 77 10.30 -14.31 -16.72
C ALA A 77 10.53 -13.61 -15.37
N SER A 78 10.90 -12.34 -15.41
CA SER A 78 11.18 -11.56 -14.21
C SER A 78 10.91 -10.07 -14.39
N LEU A 79 10.63 -9.42 -13.26
CA LEU A 79 10.56 -7.97 -13.13
C LEU A 79 11.31 -7.56 -11.88
N SER A 80 12.19 -6.57 -12.01
CA SER A 80 12.81 -5.90 -10.88
C SER A 80 12.68 -4.39 -11.02
N ARG A 81 12.39 -3.74 -9.90
CA ARG A 81 12.26 -2.28 -9.85
C ARG A 81 12.86 -1.73 -8.57
N ILE A 82 13.50 -0.58 -8.70
CA ILE A 82 13.88 0.27 -7.58
C ILE A 82 13.35 1.66 -7.88
N SER A 83 12.65 2.28 -6.93
CA SER A 83 12.11 3.63 -7.05
C SER A 83 12.14 4.36 -5.71
N LYS A 84 12.24 5.69 -5.73
CA LYS A 84 11.96 6.52 -4.57
C LYS A 84 10.46 6.69 -4.44
N TRP A 85 9.95 6.67 -3.21
CA TRP A 85 8.55 6.87 -2.89
C TRP A 85 8.39 7.91 -1.79
N GLU A 86 7.49 8.85 -2.03
CA GLU A 86 7.10 9.88 -1.08
C GLU A 86 5.60 9.76 -0.84
N TRP A 87 5.22 9.68 0.42
CA TRP A 87 3.83 9.54 0.85
C TRP A 87 3.36 10.80 1.56
N SER A 88 2.18 11.30 1.20
CA SER A 88 1.43 12.31 1.93
C SER A 88 0.05 11.77 2.33
N GLU A 89 -0.77 12.60 2.94
CA GLU A 89 -2.14 12.25 3.28
C GLU A 89 -3.02 12.06 2.03
N THR A 90 -2.74 12.80 0.96
CA THR A 90 -3.59 12.90 -0.22
C THR A 90 -2.98 12.33 -1.50
N GLU A 91 -1.67 12.13 -1.52
CA GLU A 91 -0.96 11.66 -2.72
C GLU A 91 0.21 10.75 -2.40
N VAL A 92 0.57 9.94 -3.37
CA VAL A 92 1.85 9.23 -3.43
C VAL A 92 2.61 9.66 -4.68
N ALA A 93 3.91 9.89 -4.53
CA ALA A 93 4.83 10.17 -5.63
C ALA A 93 5.85 9.06 -5.76
N ALA A 94 6.18 8.68 -7.00
CA ALA A 94 7.25 7.73 -7.26
C ALA A 94 8.18 8.25 -8.36
N THR A 95 9.49 8.10 -8.11
CA THR A 95 10.56 8.40 -9.06
C THR A 95 11.26 7.08 -9.41
N PRO A 96 11.20 6.60 -10.65
CA PRO A 96 11.90 5.38 -11.05
C PRO A 96 13.41 5.60 -10.98
N LEU A 97 14.15 4.64 -10.44
CA LEU A 97 15.62 4.63 -10.43
C LEU A 97 16.17 3.56 -11.35
N VAL A 98 15.61 2.36 -11.26
CA VAL A 98 16.00 1.21 -12.09
C VAL A 98 14.75 0.39 -12.39
N PHE A 99 14.62 -0.05 -13.62
CA PHE A 99 13.63 -1.02 -14.04
C PHE A 99 14.29 -2.08 -14.93
N LEU A 100 14.02 -3.33 -14.64
CA LEU A 100 14.43 -4.48 -15.43
C LEU A 100 13.22 -5.36 -15.66
N PHE A 101 12.97 -5.73 -16.90
CA PHE A 101 11.90 -6.63 -17.26
C PHE A 101 12.37 -7.65 -18.30
N ASP A 102 12.21 -8.93 -18.00
CA ASP A 102 12.40 -10.04 -18.93
C ASP A 102 11.09 -10.83 -19.02
N ASN A 103 10.48 -10.80 -20.19
CA ASN A 103 9.24 -11.54 -20.47
C ASN A 103 9.48 -13.00 -20.90
N GLY A 104 10.69 -13.52 -20.75
CA GLY A 104 11.09 -14.85 -21.22
C GLY A 104 11.53 -14.89 -22.68
N SER A 105 11.67 -13.72 -23.34
CA SER A 105 12.21 -13.65 -24.72
C SER A 105 13.71 -13.83 -24.79
N GLY A 106 14.42 -13.74 -23.65
CA GLY A 106 15.88 -13.69 -23.58
C GLY A 106 16.47 -12.32 -23.98
N GLN A 107 15.62 -11.31 -24.10
CA GLN A 107 16.01 -9.91 -24.37
C GLN A 107 15.44 -9.00 -23.30
N PRO A 108 16.08 -8.90 -22.14
CA PRO A 108 15.59 -8.06 -21.07
C PRO A 108 15.63 -6.56 -21.43
N VAL A 109 14.63 -5.83 -20.99
CA VAL A 109 14.55 -4.38 -21.08
C VAL A 109 15.14 -3.78 -19.81
N TYR A 110 15.98 -2.76 -19.97
CA TYR A 110 16.59 -2.01 -18.88
C TYR A 110 16.26 -0.54 -19.03
N GLU A 111 15.75 0.07 -17.95
CA GLU A 111 15.49 1.51 -17.90
C GLU A 111 16.15 2.10 -16.65
N TRP A 112 16.76 3.28 -16.78
CA TRP A 112 17.47 3.98 -15.73
C TRP A 112 16.89 5.37 -15.53
N GLY A 113 16.47 5.65 -14.29
CA GLY A 113 15.90 6.94 -13.95
C GLY A 113 14.52 7.17 -14.57
N GLY A 114 14.06 8.39 -14.49
CA GLY A 114 12.78 8.83 -15.03
C GLY A 114 12.18 9.98 -14.23
N GLU A 115 11.08 10.53 -14.74
CA GLU A 115 10.37 11.61 -14.09
C GLU A 115 9.55 11.12 -12.90
N THR A 116 9.43 11.96 -11.88
CA THR A 116 8.54 11.72 -10.75
C THR A 116 7.10 11.83 -11.19
N LYS A 117 6.32 10.77 -10.94
CA LYS A 117 4.87 10.77 -11.16
C LYS A 117 4.14 10.79 -9.84
N ARG A 118 2.97 11.46 -9.79
CA ARG A 118 2.14 11.64 -8.60
C ARG A 118 0.74 11.14 -8.89
N VAL A 119 0.12 10.48 -7.91
CA VAL A 119 -1.26 9.98 -8.01
C VAL A 119 -1.99 10.24 -6.68
N PRO A 120 -3.32 10.43 -6.71
CA PRO A 120 -4.10 10.61 -5.50
C PRO A 120 -4.17 9.32 -4.69
N VAL A 121 -4.27 9.48 -3.36
CA VAL A 121 -4.47 8.42 -2.39
C VAL A 121 -5.85 8.52 -1.77
N THR A 122 -6.55 7.41 -1.67
CA THR A 122 -7.79 7.27 -0.90
C THR A 122 -7.51 6.53 0.38
N ARG A 123 -7.96 7.07 1.52
CA ARG A 123 -7.81 6.48 2.85
C ARG A 123 -9.17 6.22 3.49
N GLN A 124 -9.37 5.01 4.01
CA GLN A 124 -10.59 4.61 4.70
C GLN A 124 -10.20 3.75 5.92
N GLY A 125 -10.02 4.39 7.07
CA GLY A 125 -9.48 3.72 8.25
C GLY A 125 -8.05 3.21 7.98
N ARG A 126 -7.82 1.90 8.15
CA ARG A 126 -6.53 1.27 7.85
C ARG A 126 -6.27 1.05 6.36
N ARG A 127 -7.33 1.08 5.56
CA ARG A 127 -7.24 0.80 4.13
C ARG A 127 -6.71 2.03 3.38
N VAL A 128 -5.68 1.82 2.58
CA VAL A 128 -5.09 2.82 1.68
C VAL A 128 -5.16 2.28 0.26
N SER A 129 -5.63 3.07 -0.67
CA SER A 129 -5.69 2.66 -2.08
C SER A 129 -5.29 3.79 -3.02
N HIS A 130 -4.64 3.43 -4.11
CA HIS A 130 -4.24 4.39 -5.15
C HIS A 130 -3.85 3.64 -6.44
N PRO A 131 -3.90 4.32 -7.62
CA PRO A 131 -3.19 3.85 -8.80
C PRO A 131 -1.68 3.80 -8.52
N HIS A 132 -0.97 2.85 -9.09
CA HIS A 132 0.50 2.85 -9.02
C HIS A 132 1.05 4.00 -9.88
N PRO A 133 1.96 4.86 -9.38
CA PRO A 133 2.40 6.03 -10.14
C PRO A 133 3.11 5.68 -11.45
N LEU A 134 3.76 4.54 -11.54
CA LEU A 134 4.62 4.16 -12.65
C LEU A 134 4.03 3.08 -13.57
N ASP A 135 3.04 2.33 -13.11
CA ASP A 135 2.47 1.17 -13.81
C ASP A 135 0.94 1.23 -13.89
N PRO A 136 0.30 0.51 -14.81
CA PRO A 136 -1.16 0.37 -14.88
C PRO A 136 -1.68 -0.60 -13.79
N VAL A 137 -1.24 -0.44 -12.56
CA VAL A 137 -1.60 -1.26 -11.40
C VAL A 137 -2.41 -0.43 -10.43
N PHE A 138 -3.48 -0.97 -9.89
CA PHE A 138 -4.20 -0.39 -8.76
C PHE A 138 -3.79 -1.13 -7.49
N MET A 139 -3.39 -0.38 -6.47
CA MET A 139 -2.84 -0.90 -5.23
C MET A 139 -3.78 -0.64 -4.05
N VAL A 140 -3.93 -1.64 -3.20
CA VAL A 140 -4.72 -1.55 -1.96
C VAL A 140 -3.91 -2.17 -0.83
N TRP A 141 -3.68 -1.41 0.24
CA TRP A 141 -3.15 -1.92 1.50
C TRP A 141 -4.25 -1.97 2.56
N ASP A 142 -4.33 -3.04 3.32
CA ASP A 142 -5.17 -3.18 4.50
C ASP A 142 -4.38 -3.88 5.62
N GLY A 143 -3.70 -3.10 6.42
CA GLY A 143 -2.79 -3.59 7.46
C GLY A 143 -1.59 -4.32 6.85
N ASP A 144 -1.46 -5.62 7.16
CA ASP A 144 -0.35 -6.47 6.71
C ASP A 144 -0.56 -7.07 5.31
N LYS A 145 -1.64 -6.71 4.63
CA LYS A 145 -1.99 -7.23 3.30
C LYS A 145 -1.91 -6.14 2.24
N GLU A 146 -1.45 -6.54 1.06
CA GLU A 146 -1.48 -5.72 -0.15
C GLU A 146 -2.15 -6.50 -1.27
N THR A 147 -2.98 -5.81 -2.05
CA THR A 147 -3.52 -6.31 -3.32
C THR A 147 -3.07 -5.39 -4.43
N ALA A 148 -2.52 -5.94 -5.50
CA ALA A 148 -2.09 -5.22 -6.68
C ALA A 148 -2.83 -5.79 -7.90
N THR A 149 -3.67 -4.97 -8.55
CA THR A 149 -4.55 -5.42 -9.64
C THR A 149 -4.19 -4.70 -10.94
N ILE A 150 -4.01 -5.47 -12.01
CA ILE A 150 -4.03 -4.97 -13.39
C ILE A 150 -5.36 -5.45 -14.00
N GLU A 151 -6.28 -4.51 -14.23
CA GLU A 151 -7.63 -4.83 -14.69
C GLU A 151 -7.62 -5.69 -15.97
N GLY A 152 -8.38 -6.79 -15.93
CA GLY A 152 -8.46 -7.75 -17.04
C GLY A 152 -7.18 -8.57 -17.30
N VAL A 153 -6.16 -8.47 -16.45
CA VAL A 153 -4.87 -9.17 -16.62
C VAL A 153 -4.54 -10.06 -15.44
N LEU A 154 -4.43 -9.48 -14.24
CA LEU A 154 -4.06 -10.23 -13.03
C LEU A 154 -4.44 -9.49 -11.74
N GLU A 155 -4.49 -10.26 -10.65
CA GLU A 155 -4.55 -9.77 -9.28
C GLU A 155 -3.53 -10.50 -8.42
N ASP A 156 -2.63 -9.75 -7.77
CA ASP A 156 -1.61 -10.23 -6.86
C ASP A 156 -2.00 -9.97 -5.41
N HIS A 157 -1.90 -10.98 -4.57
CA HIS A 157 -2.07 -10.86 -3.13
C HIS A 157 -0.74 -11.02 -2.41
N TRP A 158 -0.42 -10.05 -1.57
CA TRP A 158 0.83 -9.95 -0.83
C TRP A 158 0.57 -9.93 0.67
N GLU A 159 1.49 -10.48 1.44
CA GLU A 159 1.48 -10.43 2.89
C GLU A 159 2.80 -9.89 3.43
N ARG A 160 2.71 -9.08 4.48
CA ARG A 160 3.90 -8.57 5.19
C ARG A 160 4.66 -9.72 5.82
N VAL A 161 5.96 -9.73 5.62
CA VAL A 161 6.89 -10.65 6.30
C VAL A 161 7.12 -10.13 7.72
N LYS A 162 6.89 -10.99 8.72
CA LYS A 162 7.09 -10.69 10.15
C LYS A 162 8.48 -11.04 10.59
#